data_d60a63a506efa79e692dbfbc46bccdfa
#
_entry.id   d60a63a506efa79e692dbfbc46bccdfa
#
_cell.length_a   1.000
_cell.length_b   1.000
_cell.length_c   1.000
_cell.angle_alpha   90.00
_cell.angle_beta   90.00
_cell.angle_gamma   90.00
#
_symmetry.space_group_name_H-M   'P 1'
#
loop_
_entity.id
_entity.type
_entity.pdbx_description
1 polymer ?
#
loop_
_entity_poly.entity_id
_entity_poly.type
_entity_poly.pdbx_seq_one_letter_code
_entity_poly.pdbx_strand_id
1 'polypeptide(L)'
;MSVSQLARSIKASPTLKLNETAAKLREKGEPVIHLGGGEPKSKAPLDAVLNCATQLNTGEIRYAPADGLPALKKAILRYTEENYGQMLAPQNVIVSSGAKQSIMNLLYAILEPKDEVVFPAPSCVSYPEMVKLAG
;
A
#
# COMPACT_ATOMS: atom_id res chain seq x y z
N MET A 1 -2.78 7.49 -29.69
CA MET A 1 -3.63 6.63 -28.84
C MET A 1 -4.40 7.52 -27.86
N SER A 2 -5.70 7.31 -27.66
CA SER A 2 -6.50 8.06 -26.70
C SER A 2 -6.54 7.29 -25.38
N VAL A 3 -6.39 8.03 -24.26
CA VAL A 3 -6.56 7.47 -22.90
C VAL A 3 -8.04 7.18 -22.67
N SER A 4 -8.36 6.07 -21.98
CA SER A 4 -9.74 5.65 -21.67
C SER A 4 -10.50 6.73 -20.87
N GLN A 5 -11.83 6.71 -20.97
CA GLN A 5 -12.67 7.63 -20.18
C GLN A 5 -12.48 7.40 -18.67
N LEU A 6 -12.36 6.14 -18.22
CA LEU A 6 -12.08 5.79 -16.84
C LEU A 6 -10.77 6.41 -16.35
N ALA A 7 -9.68 6.25 -17.11
CA ALA A 7 -8.40 6.83 -16.74
C ALA A 7 -8.42 8.37 -16.68
N ARG A 8 -9.23 9.02 -17.52
CA ARG A 8 -9.44 10.48 -17.49
C ARG A 8 -10.27 10.95 -16.30
N SER A 9 -11.12 10.09 -15.75
CA SER A 9 -11.96 10.42 -14.58
C SER A 9 -11.18 10.41 -13.26
N ILE A 10 -10.00 9.77 -13.22
CA ILE A 10 -9.17 9.66 -12.02
C ILE A 10 -8.48 10.98 -11.72
N LYS A 11 -8.67 11.47 -10.51
CA LYS A 11 -8.04 12.72 -10.06
C LYS A 11 -6.60 12.49 -9.59
N ALA A 12 -5.72 13.43 -9.93
CA ALA A 12 -4.36 13.42 -9.38
C ALA A 12 -4.39 13.57 -7.85
N SER A 13 -3.45 12.88 -7.18
CA SER A 13 -3.34 12.93 -5.73
C SER A 13 -2.98 14.34 -5.24
N PRO A 14 -3.81 15.00 -4.41
CA PRO A 14 -3.47 16.30 -3.83
C PRO A 14 -2.20 16.26 -2.98
N THR A 15 -1.93 15.14 -2.30
CA THR A 15 -0.73 14.92 -1.48
C THR A 15 0.54 14.96 -2.32
N LEU A 16 0.53 14.30 -3.49
CA LEU A 16 1.70 14.33 -4.40
C LEU A 16 1.96 15.75 -4.90
N LYS A 17 0.92 16.49 -5.27
CA LYS A 17 1.05 17.88 -5.71
C LYS A 17 1.62 18.78 -4.60
N LEU A 18 1.21 18.58 -3.35
CA LEU A 18 1.77 19.29 -2.19
C LEU A 18 3.25 18.95 -1.98
N ASN A 19 3.62 17.67 -2.11
CA ASN A 19 5.02 17.24 -2.01
C ASN A 19 5.90 17.90 -3.06
N GLU A 20 5.46 17.92 -4.33
CA GLU A 20 6.16 18.59 -5.42
C GLU A 20 6.31 20.09 -5.18
N THR A 21 5.24 20.75 -4.69
CA THR A 21 5.26 22.19 -4.36
C THR A 21 6.25 22.46 -3.24
N ALA A 22 6.24 21.66 -2.18
CA ALA A 22 7.16 21.78 -1.07
C ALA A 22 8.63 21.58 -1.50
N ALA A 23 8.88 20.60 -2.37
CA ALA A 23 10.21 20.36 -2.93
C ALA A 23 10.73 21.59 -3.71
N LYS A 24 9.91 22.10 -4.64
CA LYS A 24 10.25 23.30 -5.43
C LYS A 24 10.52 24.55 -4.59
N LEU A 25 9.79 24.75 -3.50
CA LEU A 25 10.03 25.86 -2.58
C LEU A 25 11.35 25.70 -1.82
N ARG A 26 11.68 24.49 -1.37
CA ARG A 26 12.96 24.20 -0.70
C ARG A 26 14.15 24.40 -1.65
N GLU A 27 14.04 24.00 -2.91
CA GLU A 27 15.05 24.23 -3.93
C GLU A 27 15.35 25.74 -4.15
N LYS A 28 14.35 26.61 -3.91
CA LYS A 28 14.48 28.06 -3.93
C LYS A 28 15.04 28.67 -2.65
N GLY A 29 15.34 27.83 -1.64
CA GLY A 29 15.83 28.29 -0.32
C GLY A 29 14.72 28.77 0.62
N GLU A 30 13.44 28.55 0.29
CA GLU A 30 12.32 28.94 1.15
C GLU A 30 12.23 28.04 2.40
N PRO A 31 11.97 28.59 3.59
CA PRO A 31 11.77 27.82 4.81
C PRO A 31 10.41 27.12 4.78
N VAL A 32 10.38 25.83 4.38
CA VAL A 32 9.14 25.08 4.24
C VAL A 32 8.96 24.07 5.38
N ILE A 33 7.90 24.23 6.16
CA ILE A 33 7.37 23.23 7.08
C ILE A 33 6.28 22.47 6.35
N HIS A 34 6.53 21.19 6.03
CA HIS A 34 5.62 20.35 5.25
C HIS A 34 4.82 19.42 6.19
N LEU A 35 3.52 19.67 6.29
CA LEU A 35 2.59 18.86 7.09
C LEU A 35 1.60 18.04 6.24
N GLY A 36 1.73 18.08 4.93
CA GLY A 36 0.79 17.44 3.99
C GLY A 36 1.09 15.98 3.65
N GLY A 37 2.13 15.40 4.22
CA GLY A 37 2.48 13.99 4.03
C GLY A 37 3.09 13.40 5.28
N GLY A 38 2.70 12.17 5.61
CA GLY A 38 3.27 11.40 6.71
C GLY A 38 4.05 10.20 6.20
N GLU A 39 5.33 10.13 6.52
CA GLU A 39 6.19 8.99 6.24
C GLU A 39 6.99 8.66 7.49
N PRO A 40 7.02 7.36 7.91
CA PRO A 40 7.88 6.95 9.01
C PRO A 40 9.36 7.23 8.66
N LYS A 41 10.06 7.94 9.55
CA LYS A 41 11.49 8.25 9.38
C LYS A 41 12.41 7.23 10.07
N SER A 42 11.84 6.26 10.77
CA SER A 42 12.60 5.20 11.41
C SER A 42 13.27 4.31 10.35
N LYS A 43 14.51 3.91 10.64
CA LYS A 43 15.20 2.91 9.82
C LYS A 43 14.56 1.54 10.01
N ALA A 44 14.63 0.70 8.98
CA ALA A 44 14.27 -0.70 9.13
C ALA A 44 15.15 -1.38 10.22
N PRO A 45 14.62 -2.33 10.99
CA PRO A 45 15.40 -3.10 11.93
C PRO A 45 16.63 -3.73 11.26
N LEU A 46 17.78 -3.69 11.93
CA LEU A 46 19.04 -4.17 11.35
C LEU A 46 18.96 -5.63 10.92
N ASP A 47 18.34 -6.47 11.73
CA ASP A 47 18.17 -7.90 11.42
C ASP A 47 17.34 -8.12 10.13
N ALA A 48 16.32 -7.31 9.89
CA ALA A 48 15.54 -7.37 8.65
C ALA A 48 16.40 -6.99 7.44
N VAL A 49 17.24 -5.96 7.57
CA VAL A 49 18.17 -5.52 6.51
C VAL A 49 19.21 -6.60 6.20
N LEU A 50 19.85 -7.16 7.25
CA LEU A 50 20.85 -8.21 7.12
C LEU A 50 20.29 -9.50 6.51
N ASN A 51 19.11 -9.94 6.96
CA ASN A 51 18.43 -11.09 6.38
C ASN A 51 18.09 -10.88 4.92
N CYS A 52 17.57 -9.71 4.56
CA CYS A 52 17.28 -9.37 3.17
C CYS A 52 18.54 -9.41 2.31
N ALA A 53 19.64 -8.79 2.77
CA ALA A 53 20.90 -8.80 2.06
C ALA A 53 21.47 -10.21 1.88
N THR A 54 21.35 -11.06 2.90
CA THR A 54 21.78 -12.46 2.83
C THR A 54 20.99 -13.21 1.76
N GLN A 55 19.66 -13.10 1.77
CA GLN A 55 18.80 -13.77 0.78
C GLN A 55 19.11 -13.30 -0.66
N LEU A 56 19.37 -12.01 -0.84
CA LEU A 56 19.78 -11.46 -2.14
C LEU A 56 21.12 -12.06 -2.62
N ASN A 57 22.08 -12.25 -1.73
CA ASN A 57 23.39 -12.82 -2.05
C ASN A 57 23.36 -14.32 -2.35
N THR A 58 22.41 -15.08 -1.80
CA THR A 58 22.28 -16.51 -2.11
C THR A 58 21.82 -16.79 -3.53
N GLY A 59 21.24 -15.80 -4.21
CA GLY A 59 20.70 -15.96 -5.56
C GLY A 59 19.47 -16.88 -5.63
N GLU A 60 18.92 -17.30 -4.49
CA GLU A 60 17.77 -18.21 -4.40
C GLU A 60 16.42 -17.50 -4.50
N ILE A 61 16.41 -16.25 -4.94
CA ILE A 61 15.17 -15.49 -5.16
C ILE A 61 14.46 -16.06 -6.37
N ARG A 62 13.22 -16.53 -6.15
CA ARG A 62 12.34 -17.12 -7.16
C ARG A 62 10.96 -16.42 -7.10
N TYR A 63 10.10 -16.75 -8.06
CA TYR A 63 8.71 -16.33 -7.99
C TYR A 63 8.07 -16.83 -6.69
N ALA A 64 7.43 -15.92 -5.97
CA ALA A 64 6.65 -16.26 -4.80
C ALA A 64 5.28 -16.85 -5.19
N PRO A 65 4.65 -17.66 -4.33
CA PRO A 65 3.24 -17.99 -4.47
C PRO A 65 2.37 -16.73 -4.57
N ALA A 66 1.27 -16.78 -5.34
CA ALA A 66 0.42 -15.63 -5.61
C ALA A 66 -0.16 -14.98 -4.35
N ASP A 67 -0.35 -15.74 -3.29
CA ASP A 67 -0.87 -15.30 -1.99
C ASP A 67 0.23 -14.96 -0.96
N GLY A 68 1.50 -15.04 -1.36
CA GLY A 68 2.66 -14.68 -0.55
C GLY A 68 3.51 -15.86 -0.09
N LEU A 69 4.70 -15.54 0.40
CA LEU A 69 5.64 -16.56 0.89
C LEU A 69 5.07 -17.26 2.14
N PRO A 70 5.10 -18.61 2.21
CA PRO A 70 4.58 -19.36 3.37
C PRO A 70 5.20 -18.95 4.71
N ALA A 71 6.49 -18.64 4.73
CA ALA A 71 7.19 -18.19 5.93
C ALA A 71 6.66 -16.83 6.43
N LEU A 72 6.39 -15.90 5.50
CA LEU A 72 5.81 -14.58 5.83
C LEU A 72 4.36 -14.73 6.31
N LYS A 73 3.55 -15.56 5.66
CA LYS A 73 2.18 -15.85 6.12
C LYS A 73 2.17 -16.42 7.52
N LYS A 74 3.05 -17.38 7.83
CA LYS A 74 3.20 -17.93 9.19
C LYS A 74 3.57 -16.85 10.21
N ALA A 75 4.47 -15.93 9.86
CA ALA A 75 4.84 -14.83 10.75
C ALA A 75 3.67 -13.86 10.97
N ILE A 76 2.88 -13.57 9.94
CA ILE A 76 1.66 -12.73 10.03
C ILE A 76 0.64 -13.40 10.97
N LEU A 77 0.38 -14.69 10.80
CA LEU A 77 -0.57 -15.42 11.63
C LEU A 77 -0.17 -15.37 13.11
N ARG A 78 1.10 -15.65 13.41
CA ARG A 78 1.64 -15.55 14.77
C ARG A 78 1.50 -14.14 15.33
N TYR A 79 1.89 -13.13 14.57
CA TYR A 79 1.77 -11.72 15.00
C TYR A 79 0.32 -11.33 15.29
N THR A 80 -0.61 -11.77 14.44
CA THR A 80 -2.04 -11.49 14.61
C THR A 80 -2.61 -12.15 15.85
N GLU A 81 -2.23 -13.39 16.12
CA GLU A 81 -2.61 -14.10 17.33
C GLU A 81 -2.05 -13.42 18.60
N GLU A 82 -0.74 -13.15 18.62
CA GLU A 82 -0.05 -12.55 19.77
C GLU A 82 -0.53 -11.13 20.10
N ASN A 83 -0.84 -10.30 19.10
CA ASN A 83 -1.15 -8.88 19.31
C ASN A 83 -2.65 -8.55 19.28
N TYR A 84 -3.46 -9.37 18.61
CA TYR A 84 -4.91 -9.11 18.45
C TYR A 84 -5.78 -10.24 18.98
N GLY A 85 -5.20 -11.34 19.45
CA GLY A 85 -5.94 -12.52 19.95
C GLY A 85 -6.76 -13.22 18.86
N GLN A 86 -6.46 -13.01 17.59
CA GLN A 86 -7.19 -13.58 16.46
C GLN A 86 -6.45 -14.78 15.88
N MET A 87 -7.05 -15.96 15.98
CA MET A 87 -6.57 -17.17 15.34
C MET A 87 -7.07 -17.22 13.90
N LEU A 88 -6.18 -17.09 12.93
CA LEU A 88 -6.48 -17.15 11.50
C LEU A 88 -5.82 -18.38 10.87
N ALA A 89 -6.39 -18.86 9.78
CA ALA A 89 -5.79 -19.93 8.97
C ALA A 89 -4.96 -19.34 7.80
N PRO A 90 -3.97 -20.06 7.25
CA PRO A 90 -3.13 -19.56 6.16
C PRO A 90 -3.90 -19.07 4.93
N GLN A 91 -5.03 -19.68 4.62
CA GLN A 91 -5.92 -19.27 3.51
C GLN A 91 -6.64 -17.93 3.75
N ASN A 92 -6.63 -17.42 4.98
CA ASN A 92 -7.20 -16.11 5.30
C ASN A 92 -6.20 -14.96 5.10
N VAL A 93 -4.97 -15.26 4.65
CA VAL A 93 -3.91 -14.27 4.50
C VAL A 93 -3.42 -14.20 3.06
N ILE A 94 -3.47 -13.01 2.49
CA ILE A 94 -2.87 -12.68 1.19
C ILE A 94 -1.87 -11.54 1.41
N VAL A 95 -0.67 -11.69 0.88
CA VAL A 95 0.40 -10.70 0.92
C VAL A 95 0.40 -9.90 -0.37
N SER A 96 0.43 -8.58 -0.24
CA SER A 96 0.42 -7.64 -1.38
C SER A 96 1.54 -6.62 -1.28
N SER A 97 1.85 -5.93 -2.37
CA SER A 97 2.82 -4.84 -2.40
C SER A 97 2.25 -3.56 -1.78
N GLY A 98 2.00 -3.61 -0.48
CA GLY A 98 1.43 -2.53 0.32
C GLY A 98 -0.10 -2.55 0.41
N ALA A 99 -0.62 -1.84 1.42
CA ALA A 99 -2.05 -1.82 1.75
C ALA A 99 -2.95 -1.34 0.59
N LYS A 100 -2.48 -0.42 -0.24
CA LYS A 100 -3.27 0.04 -1.41
C LYS A 100 -3.54 -1.07 -2.41
N GLN A 101 -2.56 -1.93 -2.67
CA GLN A 101 -2.79 -3.09 -3.54
C GLN A 101 -3.76 -4.07 -2.90
N SER A 102 -3.65 -4.34 -1.61
CA SER A 102 -4.58 -5.22 -0.90
C SER A 102 -6.01 -4.73 -1.01
N ILE A 103 -6.24 -3.43 -0.75
CA ILE A 103 -7.57 -2.82 -0.85
C ILE A 103 -8.08 -2.86 -2.30
N MET A 104 -7.25 -2.54 -3.28
CA MET A 104 -7.66 -2.56 -4.69
C MET A 104 -8.04 -3.97 -5.15
N ASN A 105 -7.24 -4.98 -4.77
CA ASN A 105 -7.54 -6.38 -5.06
C ASN A 105 -8.87 -6.81 -4.42
N LEU A 106 -9.12 -6.38 -3.18
CA LEU A 106 -10.37 -6.67 -2.49
C LEU A 106 -11.55 -6.00 -3.21
N LEU A 107 -11.45 -4.72 -3.55
CA LEU A 107 -12.51 -4.02 -4.26
C LEU A 107 -12.85 -4.69 -5.59
N TYR A 108 -11.84 -5.07 -6.37
CA TYR A 108 -12.06 -5.82 -7.62
C TYR A 108 -12.69 -7.21 -7.43
N ALA A 109 -12.45 -7.82 -6.28
CA ALA A 109 -12.98 -9.16 -6.00
C ALA A 109 -14.44 -9.15 -5.52
N ILE A 110 -14.91 -8.04 -4.92
CA ILE A 110 -16.22 -8.01 -4.24
C ILE A 110 -17.21 -7.00 -4.80
N LEU A 111 -16.76 -6.02 -5.61
CA LEU A 111 -17.66 -4.99 -6.15
C LEU A 111 -18.18 -5.35 -7.55
N GLU A 112 -19.45 -5.11 -7.73
CA GLU A 112 -20.14 -5.11 -9.01
C GLU A 112 -20.36 -3.65 -9.47
N PRO A 113 -20.54 -3.40 -10.78
CA PRO A 113 -20.89 -2.06 -11.26
C PRO A 113 -22.12 -1.48 -10.58
N LYS A 114 -22.02 -0.27 -10.05
CA LYS A 114 -23.04 0.49 -9.28
C LYS A 114 -23.18 0.08 -7.80
N ASP A 115 -22.32 -0.75 -7.28
CA ASP A 115 -22.25 -0.97 -5.83
C ASP A 115 -21.80 0.30 -5.10
N GLU A 116 -22.31 0.46 -3.88
CA GLU A 116 -21.95 1.60 -3.02
C GLU A 116 -20.94 1.18 -1.96
N VAL A 117 -19.88 1.99 -1.81
CA VAL A 117 -18.84 1.79 -0.80
C VAL A 117 -18.87 2.93 0.21
N VAL A 118 -19.03 2.59 1.49
CA VAL A 118 -18.99 3.55 2.60
C VAL A 118 -17.63 3.51 3.28
N PHE A 119 -17.02 4.65 3.46
CA PHE A 119 -15.79 4.81 4.25
C PHE A 119 -15.84 6.07 5.11
N PRO A 120 -15.21 6.06 6.31
CA PRO A 120 -15.21 7.20 7.21
C PRO A 120 -14.42 8.37 6.62
N ALA A 121 -14.86 9.60 6.93
CA ALA A 121 -14.12 10.81 6.62
C ALA A 121 -13.62 11.47 7.92
N PRO A 122 -12.40 12.03 7.93
CA PRO A 122 -11.42 12.09 6.84
C PRO A 122 -10.75 10.74 6.54
N SER A 123 -10.44 10.48 5.26
CA SER A 123 -9.86 9.21 4.80
C SER A 123 -8.70 9.44 3.84
N CYS A 124 -8.04 8.36 3.44
CA CYS A 124 -7.01 8.40 2.43
C CYS A 124 -7.59 8.86 1.07
N VAL A 125 -6.95 9.84 0.46
CA VAL A 125 -7.36 10.43 -0.83
C VAL A 125 -7.44 9.42 -1.98
N SER A 126 -6.82 8.24 -1.82
CA SER A 126 -6.85 7.18 -2.84
C SER A 126 -8.15 6.36 -2.82
N TYR A 127 -8.85 6.29 -1.69
CA TYR A 127 -10.02 5.40 -1.56
C TYR A 127 -11.14 5.70 -2.56
N PRO A 128 -11.59 6.96 -2.71
CA PRO A 128 -12.61 7.27 -3.71
C PRO A 128 -12.20 6.92 -5.15
N GLU A 129 -10.92 7.12 -5.46
CA GLU A 129 -10.42 6.83 -6.81
C GLU A 129 -10.28 5.31 -7.05
N MET A 130 -9.93 4.54 -6.01
CA MET A 130 -9.89 3.08 -6.07
C MET A 130 -11.29 2.48 -6.26
N VAL A 131 -12.29 3.00 -5.57
CA VAL A 131 -13.69 2.59 -5.74
C VAL A 131 -14.16 2.85 -7.16
N LYS A 132 -13.90 4.04 -7.72
CA LYS A 132 -14.23 4.35 -9.13
C LYS A 132 -13.56 3.41 -10.13
N LEU A 133 -12.34 2.96 -9.83
CA LEU A 133 -11.63 2.02 -10.70
C LEU A 133 -12.20 0.61 -10.64
N ALA A 134 -12.79 0.24 -9.52
CA ALA A 134 -13.34 -1.10 -9.31
C ALA A 134 -14.75 -1.30 -9.89
N GLY A 135 -15.49 -0.22 -10.17
CA GLY A 135 -16.85 -0.26 -10.74
C GLY A 135 -17.68 0.94 -10.39
#